data_9cc5711b7e9dcd9e75d050f0ee9fbab1
#
_entry.id   9cc5711b7e9dcd9e75d050f0ee9fbab1
#
_cell.length_a   1.000
_cell.length_b   1.000
_cell.length_c   1.000
_cell.angle_alpha   90.00
_cell.angle_beta   90.00
_cell.angle_gamma   90.00
#
_symmetry.space_group_name_H-M   'P 1'
#
loop_
_entity.id
_entity.type
_entity.pdbx_description
1 polymer ?
#
loop_
_entity_poly.entity_id
_entity_poly.type
_entity_poly.pdbx_seq_one_letter_code
_entity_poly.pdbx_strand_id
1 'polypeptide(L)'
;SKANYVTNGQLFQTIIQRERNFEYEGEDVEVALHVPEEIINRLEQAAIKLKADFVICEIGGTVGEYQNILFIEANRIMKYRDGRPTAHVHVGYLPTPPSIGEMKSKPVQNSVKQLVSSGIQPDFLIARAQGKIDERRKQTLAWTTNIPAENIVSAPNVASVYSVPSSFDKDGFTDQLLKHFDMPSKKKDLRKWNNLVSKINRVQKSDKTVNIAVVGKYFDSGDFKLSDVYVSVIEALKHG
;
A
#
# COMPACT_ATOMS: atom_id res chain seq x y z
N SER A 1 -14.42 8.36 -6.00
CA SER A 1 -14.66 8.25 -7.45
C SER A 1 -14.55 6.79 -7.89
N LYS A 2 -15.40 6.34 -8.82
CA LYS A 2 -15.27 4.98 -9.40
C LYS A 2 -13.92 4.75 -10.09
N ALA A 3 -13.23 5.82 -10.50
CA ALA A 3 -11.90 5.76 -11.10
C ALA A 3 -10.80 5.30 -10.11
N ASN A 4 -11.06 5.36 -8.81
CA ASN A 4 -10.10 4.98 -7.77
C ASN A 4 -10.23 3.53 -7.32
N TYR A 5 -11.01 2.72 -8.01
CA TYR A 5 -11.25 1.34 -7.63
C TYR A 5 -11.24 0.43 -8.85
N VAL A 6 -10.33 -0.53 -8.86
CA VAL A 6 -10.14 -1.49 -9.95
C VAL A 6 -10.21 -2.90 -9.39
N THR A 7 -11.05 -3.74 -9.96
CA THR A 7 -11.17 -5.16 -9.61
C THR A 7 -10.87 -6.04 -10.80
N ASN A 8 -10.42 -7.27 -10.57
CA ASN A 8 -10.22 -8.27 -11.62
C ASN A 8 -11.47 -8.48 -12.47
N GLY A 9 -12.66 -8.54 -11.84
CA GLY A 9 -13.93 -8.69 -12.56
C GLY A 9 -14.19 -7.55 -13.54
N GLN A 10 -13.90 -6.30 -13.15
CA GLN A 10 -14.03 -5.15 -14.05
C GLN A 10 -13.03 -5.19 -15.20
N LEU A 11 -11.79 -5.64 -14.94
CA LEU A 11 -10.76 -5.80 -15.97
C LEU A 11 -11.17 -6.83 -17.00
N PHE A 12 -11.51 -8.05 -16.55
CA PHE A 12 -11.94 -9.13 -17.43
C PHE A 12 -13.20 -8.77 -18.23
N GLN A 13 -14.18 -8.14 -17.60
CA GLN A 13 -15.38 -7.69 -18.30
C GLN A 13 -15.05 -6.70 -19.43
N THR A 14 -14.15 -5.75 -19.16
CA THR A 14 -13.73 -4.77 -20.19
C THR A 14 -13.04 -5.46 -21.35
N ILE A 15 -12.11 -6.38 -21.08
CA ILE A 15 -11.35 -7.09 -22.11
C ILE A 15 -12.27 -7.97 -22.97
N ILE A 16 -13.15 -8.75 -22.33
CA ILE A 16 -14.14 -9.58 -23.03
C ILE A 16 -15.04 -8.72 -23.93
N GLN A 17 -15.48 -7.55 -23.44
CA GLN A 17 -16.32 -6.65 -24.22
C GLN A 17 -15.58 -6.10 -25.44
N ARG A 18 -14.30 -5.68 -25.29
CA ARG A 18 -13.45 -5.21 -26.40
C ARG A 18 -13.21 -6.31 -27.44
N GLU A 19 -12.92 -7.53 -26.98
CA GLU A 19 -12.74 -8.68 -27.87
C GLU A 19 -14.01 -8.92 -28.71
N ARG A 20 -15.18 -8.95 -28.09
CA ARG A 20 -16.46 -9.12 -28.79
C ARG A 20 -16.81 -7.97 -29.74
N ASN A 21 -16.31 -6.80 -29.46
CA ASN A 21 -16.45 -5.62 -30.34
C ASN A 21 -15.38 -5.55 -31.45
N PHE A 22 -14.54 -6.56 -31.58
CA PHE A 22 -13.41 -6.59 -32.54
C PHE A 22 -12.39 -5.47 -32.35
N GLU A 23 -12.26 -4.92 -31.13
CA GLU A 23 -11.28 -3.85 -30.84
C GLU A 23 -9.82 -4.34 -30.87
N TYR A 24 -9.60 -5.64 -30.84
CA TYR A 24 -8.30 -6.29 -31.01
C TYR A 24 -8.05 -6.81 -32.44
N GLU A 25 -8.86 -6.41 -33.43
CA GLU A 25 -8.69 -6.70 -34.85
C GLU A 25 -8.52 -8.19 -35.20
N GLY A 26 -9.00 -9.09 -34.35
CA GLY A 26 -8.93 -10.54 -34.50
C GLY A 26 -7.67 -11.19 -33.91
N GLU A 27 -6.85 -10.43 -33.19
CA GLU A 27 -5.75 -11.00 -32.42
C GLU A 27 -6.26 -11.83 -31.22
N ASP A 28 -5.51 -12.85 -30.85
CA ASP A 28 -5.76 -13.64 -29.65
C ASP A 28 -5.60 -12.78 -28.40
N VAL A 29 -6.60 -12.82 -27.51
CA VAL A 29 -6.57 -12.06 -26.26
C VAL A 29 -5.85 -12.85 -25.18
N GLU A 30 -4.65 -12.43 -24.83
CA GLU A 30 -3.82 -13.01 -23.78
C GLU A 30 -3.98 -12.28 -22.46
N VAL A 31 -4.29 -13.03 -21.39
CA VAL A 31 -4.46 -12.47 -20.04
C VAL A 31 -3.19 -11.78 -19.54
N ALA A 32 -2.03 -12.39 -19.83
CA ALA A 32 -0.73 -11.88 -19.38
C ALA A 32 -0.31 -10.56 -20.08
N LEU A 33 -0.90 -10.24 -21.21
CA LEU A 33 -0.64 -9.02 -21.99
C LEU A 33 -1.73 -7.98 -21.78
N HIS A 34 -2.95 -8.32 -22.15
CA HIS A 34 -4.05 -7.34 -22.24
C HIS A 34 -4.58 -6.89 -20.88
N VAL A 35 -4.49 -7.74 -19.82
CA VAL A 35 -4.92 -7.33 -18.47
C VAL A 35 -3.96 -6.33 -17.84
N PRO A 36 -2.62 -6.53 -17.85
CA PRO A 36 -1.67 -5.51 -17.42
C PRO A 36 -1.80 -4.19 -18.20
N GLU A 37 -2.01 -4.24 -19.50
CA GLU A 37 -2.22 -3.03 -20.32
C GLU A 37 -3.48 -2.26 -19.91
N GLU A 38 -4.59 -2.95 -19.66
CA GLU A 38 -5.81 -2.31 -19.17
C GLU A 38 -5.62 -1.72 -17.75
N ILE A 39 -4.84 -2.37 -16.88
CA ILE A 39 -4.48 -1.81 -15.57
C ILE A 39 -3.72 -0.50 -15.75
N ILE A 40 -2.69 -0.50 -16.60
CA ILE A 40 -1.88 0.69 -16.89
C ILE A 40 -2.76 1.81 -17.45
N ASN A 41 -3.61 1.51 -18.43
CA ASN A 41 -4.54 2.47 -19.00
C ASN A 41 -5.44 3.10 -17.93
N ARG A 42 -5.99 2.33 -17.00
CA ARG A 42 -6.83 2.87 -15.91
C ARG A 42 -6.07 3.78 -14.96
N LEU A 43 -4.82 3.45 -14.63
CA LEU A 43 -3.97 4.31 -13.81
C LEU A 43 -3.70 5.64 -14.49
N GLU A 44 -3.40 5.62 -15.79
CA GLU A 44 -3.20 6.83 -16.60
C GLU A 44 -4.46 7.68 -16.71
N GLN A 45 -5.60 7.05 -16.99
CA GLN A 45 -6.88 7.75 -17.06
C GLN A 45 -7.26 8.39 -15.73
N ALA A 46 -6.94 7.73 -14.62
CA ALA A 46 -7.13 8.29 -13.28
C ALA A 46 -6.23 9.52 -13.06
N ALA A 47 -4.94 9.44 -13.46
CA ALA A 47 -4.00 10.55 -13.36
C ALA A 47 -4.49 11.77 -14.17
N ILE A 48 -4.84 11.55 -15.41
CA ILE A 48 -5.32 12.62 -16.33
C ILE A 48 -6.62 13.25 -15.79
N LYS A 49 -7.61 12.42 -15.47
CA LYS A 49 -8.92 12.87 -14.99
C LYS A 49 -8.85 13.67 -13.71
N LEU A 50 -7.97 13.29 -12.79
CA LEU A 50 -7.81 13.93 -11.50
C LEU A 50 -6.71 14.98 -11.47
N LYS A 51 -5.99 15.19 -12.60
CA LYS A 51 -4.81 16.08 -12.71
C LYS A 51 -3.82 15.81 -11.58
N ALA A 52 -3.54 14.52 -11.35
CA ALA A 52 -2.72 14.08 -10.23
C ALA A 52 -1.24 14.12 -10.57
N ASP A 53 -0.42 14.69 -9.69
CA ASP A 53 1.04 14.64 -9.79
C ASP A 53 1.55 13.22 -9.42
N PHE A 54 0.82 12.52 -8.54
CA PHE A 54 1.12 11.16 -8.10
C PHE A 54 -0.12 10.28 -8.17
N VAL A 55 0.05 9.05 -8.64
CA VAL A 55 -0.95 7.99 -8.51
C VAL A 55 -0.42 6.94 -7.54
N ILE A 56 -1.13 6.74 -6.44
CA ILE A 56 -0.80 5.69 -5.47
C ILE A 56 -1.73 4.51 -5.74
N CYS A 57 -1.14 3.40 -6.20
CA CYS A 57 -1.85 2.16 -6.44
C CYS A 57 -1.58 1.19 -5.28
N GLU A 58 -2.62 0.84 -4.53
CA GLU A 58 -2.55 -0.22 -3.53
C GLU A 58 -2.96 -1.54 -4.18
N ILE A 59 -2.11 -2.56 -4.03
CA ILE A 59 -2.34 -3.91 -4.55
C ILE A 59 -2.72 -4.80 -3.37
N GLY A 60 -3.97 -5.25 -3.34
CA GLY A 60 -4.50 -6.11 -2.29
C GLY A 60 -3.95 -7.52 -2.31
N GLY A 61 -3.94 -8.17 -1.14
CA GLY A 61 -3.49 -9.53 -0.95
C GLY A 61 -1.99 -9.67 -0.70
N THR A 62 -1.53 -10.92 -0.63
CA THR A 62 -0.11 -11.25 -0.38
C THR A 62 0.60 -11.46 -1.70
N VAL A 63 1.87 -11.05 -1.79
CA VAL A 63 2.70 -11.29 -2.99
C VAL A 63 2.72 -12.78 -3.31
N GLY A 64 2.46 -13.11 -4.59
CA GLY A 64 2.38 -14.48 -5.09
C GLY A 64 0.97 -15.07 -5.16
N GLU A 65 -0.04 -14.35 -4.72
CA GLU A 65 -1.43 -14.75 -4.96
C GLU A 65 -1.83 -14.50 -6.42
N TYR A 66 -2.61 -15.42 -7.00
CA TYR A 66 -3.04 -15.33 -8.40
C TYR A 66 -3.81 -14.05 -8.72
N GLN A 67 -4.58 -13.52 -7.75
CA GLN A 67 -5.38 -12.33 -7.96
C GLN A 67 -4.59 -11.04 -8.12
N ASN A 68 -3.35 -10.98 -7.64
CA ASN A 68 -2.54 -9.76 -7.70
C ASN A 68 -1.37 -9.82 -8.70
N ILE A 69 -1.08 -10.98 -9.26
CA ILE A 69 0.08 -11.16 -10.14
C ILE A 69 0.04 -10.26 -11.38
N LEU A 70 -1.15 -10.00 -11.93
CA LEU A 70 -1.33 -9.15 -13.10
C LEU A 70 -1.10 -7.67 -12.79
N PHE A 71 -1.38 -7.22 -11.57
CA PHE A 71 -1.05 -5.87 -11.11
C PHE A 71 0.45 -5.71 -10.88
N ILE A 72 1.11 -6.76 -10.36
CA ILE A 72 2.58 -6.79 -10.23
C ILE A 72 3.22 -6.74 -11.62
N GLU A 73 2.68 -7.49 -12.59
CA GLU A 73 3.14 -7.48 -13.98
C GLU A 73 2.94 -6.09 -14.62
N ALA A 74 1.81 -5.43 -14.41
CA ALA A 74 1.59 -4.06 -14.86
C ALA A 74 2.65 -3.10 -14.31
N ASN A 75 2.99 -3.21 -13.02
CA ASN A 75 4.05 -2.42 -12.40
C ASN A 75 5.42 -2.72 -13.02
N ARG A 76 5.74 -4.00 -13.30
CA ARG A 76 6.98 -4.41 -13.97
C ARG A 76 7.08 -3.79 -15.37
N ILE A 77 5.99 -3.83 -16.12
CA ILE A 77 5.91 -3.24 -17.47
C ILE A 77 6.16 -1.73 -17.38
N MET A 78 5.41 -1.02 -16.55
CA MET A 78 5.57 0.43 -16.37
C MET A 78 7.01 0.81 -16.02
N LYS A 79 7.62 0.07 -15.09
CA LYS A 79 8.95 0.39 -14.58
C LYS A 79 10.07 0.08 -15.56
N TYR A 80 10.06 -1.12 -16.16
CA TYR A 80 11.21 -1.64 -16.89
C TYR A 80 11.05 -1.61 -18.40
N ARG A 81 9.87 -1.87 -18.94
CA ARG A 81 9.62 -1.79 -20.39
C ARG A 81 9.40 -0.33 -20.82
N ASP A 82 8.52 0.36 -20.11
CA ASP A 82 8.07 1.70 -20.50
C ASP A 82 8.95 2.81 -19.91
N GLY A 83 9.84 2.49 -18.94
CA GLY A 83 10.73 3.45 -18.30
C GLY A 83 10.01 4.56 -17.54
N ARG A 84 8.80 4.32 -17.06
CA ARG A 84 7.99 5.32 -16.35
C ARG A 84 8.52 5.55 -14.94
N PRO A 85 8.46 6.78 -14.42
CA PRO A 85 8.78 7.05 -13.03
C PRO A 85 7.85 6.27 -12.09
N THR A 86 8.34 5.18 -11.55
CA THR A 86 7.60 4.27 -10.67
C THR A 86 8.41 3.94 -9.43
N ALA A 87 7.77 3.89 -8.27
CA ALA A 87 8.36 3.38 -7.04
C ALA A 87 7.52 2.21 -6.52
N HIS A 88 8.15 1.05 -6.32
CA HIS A 88 7.52 -0.07 -5.66
C HIS A 88 7.80 -0.05 -4.17
N VAL A 89 6.77 0.20 -3.38
CA VAL A 89 6.82 0.20 -1.91
C VAL A 89 6.28 -1.12 -1.39
N HIS A 90 7.16 -1.97 -0.88
CA HIS A 90 6.79 -3.25 -0.30
C HIS A 90 6.41 -3.09 1.18
N VAL A 91 5.24 -3.58 1.58
CA VAL A 91 4.82 -3.59 2.99
C VAL A 91 4.99 -4.99 3.54
N GLY A 92 5.90 -5.17 4.49
CA GLY A 92 6.19 -6.46 5.10
C GLY A 92 5.97 -6.47 6.60
N TYR A 93 5.49 -7.59 7.15
CA TYR A 93 5.24 -7.74 8.58
C TYR A 93 6.33 -8.58 9.26
N LEU A 94 6.87 -8.03 10.36
CA LEU A 94 7.84 -8.70 11.22
C LEU A 94 7.13 -9.18 12.50
N PRO A 95 6.72 -10.44 12.57
CA PRO A 95 6.06 -10.98 13.76
C PRO A 95 7.02 -11.08 14.94
N THR A 96 6.48 -10.87 16.13
CA THR A 96 7.16 -11.15 17.41
C THR A 96 6.38 -12.26 18.12
N PRO A 97 6.72 -13.55 17.89
CA PRO A 97 6.03 -14.65 18.56
C PRO A 97 6.16 -14.53 20.09
N PRO A 98 5.05 -14.63 20.84
CA PRO A 98 5.09 -14.44 22.29
C PRO A 98 6.05 -15.41 23.01
N SER A 99 6.18 -16.63 22.51
CA SER A 99 7.06 -17.67 23.09
C SER A 99 8.55 -17.37 22.94
N ILE A 100 8.92 -16.48 22.01
CA ILE A 100 10.33 -16.17 21.70
C ILE A 100 10.68 -14.74 22.13
N GLY A 101 9.72 -13.82 22.11
CA GLY A 101 9.91 -12.41 22.46
C GLY A 101 10.81 -11.63 21.47
N GLU A 102 11.20 -12.26 20.37
CA GLU A 102 12.11 -11.68 19.38
C GLU A 102 11.40 -11.46 18.05
N MET A 103 11.56 -10.27 17.47
CA MET A 103 11.05 -9.90 16.14
C MET A 103 11.74 -10.71 15.05
N LYS A 104 10.97 -11.36 14.17
CA LYS A 104 11.49 -12.22 13.11
C LYS A 104 11.42 -11.52 11.75
N SER A 105 12.57 -11.41 11.05
CA SER A 105 12.68 -10.78 9.73
C SER A 105 12.49 -11.75 8.54
N LYS A 106 12.56 -13.06 8.77
CA LYS A 106 12.45 -14.06 7.69
C LYS A 106 11.17 -13.97 6.86
N PRO A 107 9.97 -13.73 7.41
CA PRO A 107 8.77 -13.58 6.60
C PRO A 107 8.88 -12.44 5.57
N VAL A 108 9.42 -11.30 5.97
CA VAL A 108 9.65 -10.16 5.08
C VAL A 108 10.70 -10.49 4.02
N GLN A 109 11.81 -11.14 4.40
CA GLN A 109 12.84 -11.56 3.44
C GLN A 109 12.25 -12.50 2.38
N ASN A 110 11.40 -13.45 2.77
CA ASN A 110 10.76 -14.38 1.85
C ASN A 110 9.75 -13.68 0.93
N SER A 111 8.95 -12.75 1.48
CA SER A 111 8.00 -11.97 0.71
C SER A 111 8.69 -11.09 -0.34
N VAL A 112 9.81 -10.44 0.00
CA VAL A 112 10.62 -9.68 -0.97
C VAL A 112 11.23 -10.60 -2.03
N LYS A 113 11.76 -11.78 -1.65
CA LYS A 113 12.28 -12.76 -2.63
C LYS A 113 11.21 -13.20 -3.62
N GLN A 114 9.99 -13.42 -3.16
CA GLN A 114 8.88 -13.78 -4.02
C GLN A 114 8.51 -12.65 -4.99
N LEU A 115 8.53 -11.40 -4.55
CA LEU A 115 8.35 -10.23 -5.41
C LEU A 115 9.46 -10.12 -6.46
N VAL A 116 10.72 -10.32 -6.05
CA VAL A 116 11.87 -10.33 -6.97
C VAL A 116 11.75 -11.44 -8.00
N SER A 117 11.25 -12.62 -7.63
CA SER A 117 10.99 -13.71 -8.58
C SER A 117 9.88 -13.38 -9.59
N SER A 118 9.01 -12.42 -9.28
CA SER A 118 8.02 -11.85 -10.21
C SER A 118 8.58 -10.68 -11.05
N GLY A 119 9.90 -10.46 -11.01
CA GLY A 119 10.60 -9.47 -11.84
C GLY A 119 10.62 -8.05 -11.29
N ILE A 120 10.27 -7.81 -10.02
CA ILE A 120 10.33 -6.49 -9.40
C ILE A 120 11.27 -6.49 -8.20
N GLN A 121 12.32 -5.67 -8.26
CA GLN A 121 13.06 -5.27 -7.08
C GLN A 121 12.32 -4.10 -6.43
N PRO A 122 11.85 -4.20 -5.16
CA PRO A 122 11.22 -3.08 -4.48
C PRO A 122 12.24 -1.97 -4.18
N ASP A 123 11.76 -0.72 -4.29
CA ASP A 123 12.57 0.47 -4.03
C ASP A 123 12.56 0.85 -2.54
N PHE A 124 11.44 0.54 -1.88
CA PHE A 124 11.21 0.86 -0.46
C PHE A 124 10.62 -0.34 0.27
N LEU A 125 10.92 -0.42 1.56
CA LEU A 125 10.32 -1.40 2.46
C LEU A 125 9.68 -0.68 3.66
N ILE A 126 8.39 -0.84 3.85
CA ILE A 126 7.69 -0.46 5.07
C ILE A 126 7.65 -1.68 6.00
N ALA A 127 8.48 -1.64 7.03
CA ALA A 127 8.65 -2.74 7.97
C ALA A 127 7.63 -2.63 9.12
N ARG A 128 6.48 -3.29 8.97
CA ARG A 128 5.41 -3.35 9.97
C ARG A 128 5.79 -4.28 11.10
N ALA A 129 5.67 -3.81 12.35
CA ALA A 129 5.96 -4.61 13.53
C ALA A 129 5.15 -4.13 14.74
N GLN A 130 5.18 -4.87 15.85
CA GLN A 130 4.59 -4.41 17.12
C GLN A 130 5.33 -3.18 17.65
N GLY A 131 6.67 -3.20 17.62
CA GLY A 131 7.54 -2.13 18.06
C GLY A 131 8.42 -1.58 16.92
N LYS A 132 9.19 -0.54 17.22
CA LYS A 132 10.16 0.02 16.28
C LYS A 132 11.26 -1.01 15.98
N ILE A 133 11.67 -1.12 14.70
CA ILE A 133 12.82 -1.96 14.34
C ILE A 133 14.12 -1.25 14.76
N ASP A 134 15.07 -2.04 15.28
CA ASP A 134 16.38 -1.55 15.64
C ASP A 134 17.29 -1.45 14.40
N GLU A 135 18.41 -0.73 14.56
CA GLU A 135 19.35 -0.52 13.47
C GLU A 135 19.96 -1.83 12.96
N ARG A 136 20.24 -2.79 13.82
CA ARG A 136 20.79 -4.10 13.44
C ARG A 136 19.80 -4.85 12.52
N ARG A 137 18.51 -4.84 12.84
CA ARG A 137 17.48 -5.45 12.00
C ARG A 137 17.31 -4.71 10.69
N LYS A 138 17.39 -3.38 10.72
CA LYS A 138 17.32 -2.55 9.52
C LYS A 138 18.46 -2.91 8.56
N GLN A 139 19.70 -3.01 9.05
CA GLN A 139 20.86 -3.43 8.26
C GLN A 139 20.73 -4.88 7.74
N THR A 140 20.22 -5.80 8.56
CA THR A 140 19.95 -7.18 8.12
C THR A 140 18.93 -7.22 6.99
N LEU A 141 17.86 -6.44 7.08
CA LEU A 141 16.87 -6.32 6.02
C LEU A 141 17.49 -5.72 4.76
N ALA A 142 18.26 -4.63 4.88
CA ALA A 142 18.94 -4.00 3.74
C ALA A 142 19.83 -5.02 2.99
N TRP A 143 20.65 -5.74 3.72
CA TRP A 143 21.51 -6.76 3.16
C TRP A 143 20.75 -7.89 2.46
N THR A 144 19.69 -8.39 3.10
CA THR A 144 18.97 -9.59 2.61
C THR A 144 17.93 -9.30 1.54
N THR A 145 17.48 -8.05 1.40
CA THR A 145 16.44 -7.64 0.44
C THR A 145 16.99 -6.78 -0.70
N ASN A 146 18.27 -6.40 -0.63
CA ASN A 146 18.91 -5.48 -1.57
C ASN A 146 18.18 -4.12 -1.67
N ILE A 147 17.60 -3.66 -0.55
CA ILE A 147 16.98 -2.33 -0.42
C ILE A 147 17.92 -1.48 0.43
N PRO A 148 18.29 -0.28 -0.01
CA PRO A 148 19.12 0.63 0.80
C PRO A 148 18.51 0.87 2.20
N ALA A 149 19.34 0.90 3.24
CA ALA A 149 18.85 1.05 4.60
C ALA A 149 18.01 2.32 4.82
N GLU A 150 18.36 3.42 4.14
CA GLU A 150 17.60 4.67 4.15
C GLU A 150 16.20 4.54 3.56
N ASN A 151 15.97 3.54 2.71
CA ASN A 151 14.67 3.24 2.09
C ASN A 151 13.84 2.22 2.90
N ILE A 152 14.35 1.78 4.05
CA ILE A 152 13.63 0.91 4.98
C ILE A 152 13.04 1.74 6.11
N VAL A 153 11.71 1.81 6.15
CA VAL A 153 10.94 2.62 7.09
C VAL A 153 10.36 1.74 8.19
N SER A 154 10.59 2.12 9.44
CA SER A 154 9.98 1.43 10.59
C SER A 154 8.52 1.86 10.76
N ALA A 155 7.61 0.90 10.77
CA ALA A 155 6.18 1.13 10.92
C ALA A 155 5.61 0.35 12.12
N PRO A 156 5.90 0.80 13.37
CA PRO A 156 5.37 0.17 14.56
C PRO A 156 3.87 0.34 14.69
N ASN A 157 3.24 -0.49 15.52
CA ASN A 157 1.86 -0.28 15.90
C ASN A 157 1.70 1.09 16.56
N VAL A 158 0.67 1.81 16.18
CA VAL A 158 0.35 3.15 16.68
C VAL A 158 -1.07 3.18 17.25
N ALA A 159 -1.32 4.05 18.21
CA ALA A 159 -2.65 4.22 18.79
C ALA A 159 -3.66 4.79 17.77
N SER A 160 -3.18 5.59 16.84
CA SER A 160 -4.00 6.19 15.78
C SER A 160 -3.25 6.14 14.45
N VAL A 161 -3.93 5.69 13.39
CA VAL A 161 -3.40 5.66 12.01
C VAL A 161 -3.01 7.05 11.51
N TYR A 162 -3.61 8.10 12.06
CA TYR A 162 -3.27 9.50 11.72
C TYR A 162 -1.87 9.91 12.18
N SER A 163 -1.23 9.13 13.05
CA SER A 163 0.17 9.35 13.46
C SER A 163 1.18 8.86 12.44
N VAL A 164 0.77 7.98 11.52
CA VAL A 164 1.65 7.33 10.54
C VAL A 164 2.38 8.33 9.64
N PRO A 165 1.72 9.34 9.03
CA PRO A 165 2.43 10.30 8.16
C PRO A 165 3.57 11.02 8.88
N SER A 166 3.35 11.44 10.13
CA SER A 166 4.39 12.10 10.93
C SER A 166 5.53 11.17 11.33
N SER A 167 5.24 9.88 11.53
CA SER A 167 6.26 8.86 11.80
C SER A 167 7.12 8.61 10.57
N PHE A 168 6.51 8.44 9.40
CA PHE A 168 7.21 8.23 8.14
C PHE A 168 8.07 9.43 7.74
N ASP A 169 7.59 10.64 7.98
CA ASP A 169 8.36 11.85 7.73
C ASP A 169 9.59 11.94 8.63
N LYS A 170 9.47 11.58 9.92
CA LYS A 170 10.60 11.51 10.86
C LYS A 170 11.64 10.45 10.47
N ASP A 171 11.21 9.35 9.86
CA ASP A 171 12.11 8.30 9.36
C ASP A 171 12.69 8.64 7.96
N GLY A 172 12.37 9.83 7.40
CA GLY A 172 12.92 10.33 6.15
C GLY A 172 12.27 9.79 4.88
N PHE A 173 11.17 9.04 4.99
CA PHE A 173 10.52 8.40 3.85
C PHE A 173 10.12 9.39 2.74
N THR A 174 9.55 10.54 3.12
CA THR A 174 9.13 11.56 2.14
C THR A 174 10.31 12.07 1.32
N ASP A 175 11.45 12.34 1.96
CA ASP A 175 12.62 12.88 1.28
C ASP A 175 13.25 11.85 0.34
N GLN A 176 13.31 10.59 0.78
CA GLN A 176 13.82 9.50 -0.06
C GLN A 176 12.90 9.21 -1.25
N LEU A 177 11.57 9.29 -1.05
CA LEU A 177 10.60 9.11 -2.13
C LEU A 177 10.71 10.24 -3.17
N LEU A 178 10.79 11.51 -2.73
CA LEU A 178 10.98 12.64 -3.64
C LEU A 178 12.31 12.54 -4.39
N LYS A 179 13.39 12.14 -3.71
CA LYS A 179 14.69 11.90 -4.32
C LYS A 179 14.63 10.80 -5.39
N HIS A 180 13.89 9.72 -5.13
CA HIS A 180 13.67 8.64 -6.09
C HIS A 180 13.04 9.12 -7.41
N PHE A 181 12.17 10.13 -7.33
CA PHE A 181 11.53 10.76 -8.49
C PHE A 181 12.24 12.01 -9.01
N ASP A 182 13.45 12.28 -8.58
CA ASP A 182 14.22 13.50 -8.91
C ASP A 182 13.45 14.81 -8.67
N MET A 183 12.57 14.78 -7.64
CA MET A 183 11.73 15.90 -7.27
C MET A 183 12.35 16.71 -6.13
N PRO A 184 12.29 18.06 -6.19
CA PRO A 184 12.81 18.88 -5.11
C PRO A 184 12.02 18.69 -3.81
N SER A 185 12.72 18.47 -2.70
CA SER A 185 12.07 18.49 -1.38
C SER A 185 11.68 19.92 -1.04
N LYS A 186 10.39 20.18 -0.91
CA LYS A 186 9.86 21.46 -0.41
C LYS A 186 9.85 21.46 1.10
N LYS A 187 9.92 22.66 1.71
CA LYS A 187 9.78 22.80 3.16
C LYS A 187 8.46 22.17 3.62
N LYS A 188 8.57 21.12 4.43
CA LYS A 188 7.42 20.38 4.96
C LYS A 188 6.74 21.20 6.07
N ASP A 189 5.43 21.28 6.03
CA ASP A 189 4.63 21.90 7.10
C ASP A 189 3.56 20.93 7.58
N LEU A 190 3.91 20.08 8.52
CA LEU A 190 2.99 19.15 9.16
C LEU A 190 2.27 19.74 10.39
N ARG A 191 2.36 21.05 10.67
CA ARG A 191 1.76 21.65 11.87
C ARG A 191 0.26 21.40 11.96
N LYS A 192 -0.48 21.63 10.87
CA LYS A 192 -1.93 21.39 10.84
C LYS A 192 -2.27 19.92 11.07
N TRP A 193 -1.51 19.02 10.44
CA TRP A 193 -1.67 17.58 10.62
C TRP A 193 -1.35 17.13 12.04
N ASN A 194 -0.23 17.56 12.61
CA ASN A 194 0.16 17.24 13.98
C ASN A 194 -0.84 17.79 15.02
N ASN A 195 -1.44 18.96 14.76
CA ASN A 195 -2.52 19.50 15.60
C ASN A 195 -3.77 18.61 15.54
N LEU A 196 -4.15 18.10 14.37
CA LEU A 196 -5.23 17.13 14.23
C LEU A 196 -4.93 15.85 15.02
N VAL A 197 -3.75 15.26 14.85
CA VAL A 197 -3.32 14.06 15.59
C VAL A 197 -3.37 14.29 17.09
N SER A 198 -2.92 15.43 17.56
CA SER A 198 -2.95 15.80 18.98
C SER A 198 -4.38 15.90 19.54
N LYS A 199 -5.31 16.45 18.75
CA LYS A 199 -6.74 16.50 19.12
C LYS A 199 -7.34 15.09 19.20
N ILE A 200 -7.10 14.23 18.21
CA ILE A 200 -7.57 12.83 18.17
C ILE A 200 -7.07 12.09 19.41
N ASN A 201 -5.77 12.15 19.68
CA ASN A 201 -5.17 11.49 20.85
C ASN A 201 -5.72 11.99 22.18
N ARG A 202 -6.13 13.26 22.27
CA ARG A 202 -6.78 13.83 23.46
C ARG A 202 -8.19 13.30 23.63
N VAL A 203 -8.98 13.22 22.55
CA VAL A 203 -10.34 12.69 22.57
C VAL A 203 -10.32 11.21 22.96
N GLN A 204 -9.40 10.41 22.44
CA GLN A 204 -9.27 8.99 22.80
C GLN A 204 -8.95 8.74 24.28
N LYS A 205 -8.41 9.74 24.99
CA LYS A 205 -8.13 9.68 26.43
C LYS A 205 -9.25 10.28 27.27
N SER A 206 -10.34 10.74 26.68
CA SER A 206 -11.48 11.32 27.38
C SER A 206 -12.39 10.24 27.94
N ASP A 207 -12.90 10.47 29.15
CA ASP A 207 -13.91 9.60 29.77
C ASP A 207 -15.33 9.87 29.23
N LYS A 208 -15.49 10.89 28.38
CA LYS A 208 -16.79 11.22 27.76
C LYS A 208 -17.03 10.28 26.59
N THR A 209 -18.07 9.50 26.68
CA THR A 209 -18.45 8.50 25.65
C THR A 209 -19.90 8.72 25.21
N VAL A 210 -20.14 8.44 23.93
CA VAL A 210 -21.47 8.36 23.33
C VAL A 210 -21.61 7.00 22.67
N ASN A 211 -22.71 6.32 22.91
CA ASN A 211 -22.99 5.04 22.28
C ASN A 211 -23.68 5.27 20.94
N ILE A 212 -23.06 4.82 19.85
CA ILE A 212 -23.61 4.88 18.50
C ILE A 212 -23.74 3.47 17.98
N ALA A 213 -24.95 3.08 17.57
CA ALA A 213 -25.19 1.79 16.91
C ALA A 213 -24.88 1.91 15.42
N VAL A 214 -24.00 1.05 14.91
CA VAL A 214 -23.71 0.92 13.48
C VAL A 214 -24.34 -0.38 12.99
N VAL A 215 -25.34 -0.27 12.12
CA VAL A 215 -25.97 -1.43 11.46
C VAL A 215 -25.37 -1.61 10.09
N GLY A 216 -24.79 -2.75 9.83
CA GLY A 216 -24.09 -3.02 8.58
C GLY A 216 -24.18 -4.49 8.17
N LYS A 217 -23.75 -4.75 6.95
CA LYS A 217 -23.61 -6.08 6.37
C LYS A 217 -22.14 -6.52 6.47
N TYR A 218 -21.87 -7.81 6.62
CA TYR A 218 -20.51 -8.36 6.66
C TYR A 218 -19.66 -7.99 7.89
N PHE A 219 -20.27 -7.65 9.03
CA PHE A 219 -19.55 -7.42 10.27
C PHE A 219 -18.93 -8.68 10.87
N ASP A 220 -19.58 -9.82 10.69
CA ASP A 220 -19.16 -11.09 11.27
C ASP A 220 -18.63 -12.03 10.18
N SER A 221 -17.54 -12.70 10.49
CA SER A 221 -17.01 -13.82 9.71
C SER A 221 -16.67 -14.95 10.69
N GLY A 222 -17.68 -15.83 10.94
CA GLY A 222 -17.60 -16.83 11.98
C GLY A 222 -17.45 -16.17 13.37
N ASP A 223 -16.41 -16.55 14.11
CA ASP A 223 -16.14 -16.01 15.45
C ASP A 223 -15.42 -14.63 15.44
N PHE A 224 -15.14 -14.08 14.26
CA PHE A 224 -14.38 -12.85 14.12
C PHE A 224 -15.26 -11.68 13.70
N LYS A 225 -15.04 -10.51 14.34
CA LYS A 225 -15.65 -9.25 13.95
C LYS A 225 -14.72 -8.49 13.02
N LEU A 226 -15.19 -8.22 11.79
CA LEU A 226 -14.45 -7.49 10.76
C LEU A 226 -14.69 -5.99 10.92
N SER A 227 -13.94 -5.34 11.79
CA SER A 227 -14.05 -3.89 12.04
C SER A 227 -13.54 -3.03 10.87
N ASP A 228 -12.72 -3.58 9.99
CA ASP A 228 -12.14 -2.91 8.84
C ASP A 228 -13.14 -2.69 7.69
N VAL A 229 -14.21 -3.49 7.59
CA VAL A 229 -15.26 -3.34 6.56
C VAL A 229 -15.88 -1.94 6.55
N TYR A 230 -16.03 -1.34 7.72
CA TYR A 230 -16.62 0.00 7.89
C TYR A 230 -15.63 0.99 8.54
N VAL A 231 -14.34 0.78 8.37
CA VAL A 231 -13.31 1.57 9.05
C VAL A 231 -13.48 3.07 8.84
N SER A 232 -13.82 3.52 7.63
CA SER A 232 -14.03 4.94 7.34
C SER A 232 -15.21 5.53 8.10
N VAL A 233 -16.31 4.79 8.25
CA VAL A 233 -17.49 5.20 9.01
C VAL A 233 -17.17 5.25 10.50
N ILE A 234 -16.51 4.20 11.00
CA ILE A 234 -16.10 4.10 12.41
C ILE A 234 -15.13 5.23 12.77
N GLU A 235 -14.15 5.52 11.91
CA GLU A 235 -13.22 6.62 12.14
C GLU A 235 -13.92 7.98 12.08
N ALA A 236 -14.84 8.21 11.15
CA ALA A 236 -15.63 9.44 11.09
C ALA A 236 -16.44 9.65 12.37
N LEU A 237 -17.08 8.60 12.90
CA LEU A 237 -17.82 8.66 14.17
C LEU A 237 -16.92 8.93 15.38
N LYS A 238 -15.67 8.42 15.38
CA LYS A 238 -14.70 8.73 16.44
C LYS A 238 -14.20 10.17 16.42
N HIS A 239 -14.37 10.87 15.29
CA HIS A 239 -13.92 12.27 15.13
C HIS A 239 -15.01 13.29 15.44
N GLY A 240 -16.27 12.91 15.36
CA GLY A 240 -17.42 13.76 15.70
C GLY A 240 -17.66 13.81 17.18
#